data_cb19a5ccf4c3a8ea3b786149af51d20d
#
_entry.id   cb19a5ccf4c3a8ea3b786149af51d20d
#
_cell.length_a   1.000
_cell.length_b   1.000
_cell.length_c   1.000
_cell.angle_alpha   90.00
_cell.angle_beta   90.00
_cell.angle_gamma   90.00
#
_symmetry.space_group_name_H-M   'P 1'
#
loop_
_entity.id
_entity.type
_entity.pdbx_description
1 polymer ?
#
loop_
_entity_poly.entity_id
_entity_poly.type
_entity_poly.pdbx_seq_one_letter_code
_entity_poly.pdbx_strand_id
1 'polypeptide(L)'
;MTKLENKAKENPKLEQNVLSDGQISLYLEYYLGREETPVLDENGNPVLYETGKMVGKPKVHIKHNRRKENLQLYLIAKPRTPAERQKNKETLELAAKIRAEREQQFKESMLGYRLKKD
;
A
#
# COMPACT_ATOMS: atom_id res chain seq x y z
N MET A 1 -3.53 9.97 -23.52
CA MET A 1 -3.14 9.74 -23.00
C MET A 1 -2.64 9.56 -22.23
N THR A 2 -2.89 9.49 -21.89
CA THR A 2 -2.52 9.16 -21.22
C THR A 2 -1.75 9.08 -20.36
N LYS A 3 -1.27 9.42 -20.21
CA LYS A 3 -0.56 9.38 -19.34
C LYS A 3 -0.95 9.54 -18.00
N LEU A 4 -2.06 9.72 -17.61
CA LEU A 4 -2.57 9.68 -16.28
C LEU A 4 -2.29 8.42 -15.60
N GLU A 5 -2.28 7.40 -16.37
CA GLU A 5 -1.99 6.12 -15.82
C GLU A 5 -0.56 6.03 -15.40
N ASN A 6 0.24 6.98 -15.81
CA ASN A 6 1.64 7.00 -15.40
C ASN A 6 1.86 7.79 -14.14
N LYS A 7 0.78 8.31 -13.56
CA LYS A 7 0.88 8.99 -12.30
C LYS A 7 1.43 8.02 -11.25
N ALA A 8 2.45 8.45 -10.52
CA ALA A 8 3.06 7.61 -9.51
C ALA A 8 2.05 7.22 -8.47
N LYS A 9 2.06 5.95 -8.07
CA LYS A 9 1.19 5.48 -7.01
C LYS A 9 1.65 6.05 -5.69
N GLU A 10 0.69 6.39 -4.85
CA GLU A 10 1.02 6.90 -3.51
C GLU A 10 1.61 5.79 -2.66
N ASN A 11 2.65 6.10 -1.92
CA ASN A 11 3.28 5.16 -1.01
C ASN A 11 3.87 5.94 0.16
N PRO A 12 3.28 5.91 1.34
CA PRO A 12 2.16 5.05 1.71
C PRO A 12 0.83 5.54 1.15
N LYS A 13 -0.14 4.63 1.13
CA LYS A 13 -1.48 4.93 0.66
C LYS A 13 -2.42 5.04 1.85
N LEU A 14 -3.31 6.04 1.82
CA LEU A 14 -4.32 6.21 2.88
C LEU A 14 -5.47 5.26 2.63
N GLU A 15 -5.77 4.43 3.63
CA GLU A 15 -6.82 3.42 3.54
C GLU A 15 -7.80 3.55 4.68
N GLN A 16 -8.95 2.94 4.53
CA GLN A 16 -10.04 3.00 5.51
C GLN A 16 -10.47 1.60 5.91
N ASN A 17 -10.81 1.44 7.18
CA ASN A 17 -11.32 0.18 7.71
C ASN A 17 -12.60 0.47 8.49
N VAL A 18 -13.72 -0.06 8.01
CA VAL A 18 -15.01 0.17 8.66
C VAL A 18 -15.13 -0.70 9.90
N LEU A 19 -15.42 -0.07 11.02
CA LEU A 19 -15.56 -0.75 12.31
C LEU A 19 -17.03 -1.06 12.58
N SER A 20 -17.25 -2.03 13.46
CA SER A 20 -18.61 -2.47 13.78
C SER A 20 -19.41 -1.40 14.54
N ASP A 21 -18.74 -0.43 15.16
CA ASP A 21 -19.42 0.61 15.94
C ASP A 21 -19.83 1.82 15.10
N GLY A 22 -19.69 1.74 13.78
CA GLY A 22 -20.09 2.83 12.90
C GLY A 22 -19.02 3.88 12.68
N GLN A 23 -17.80 3.60 13.09
CA GLN A 23 -16.66 4.47 12.82
C GLN A 23 -15.82 3.88 11.72
N ILE A 24 -15.03 4.74 11.08
CA ILE A 24 -14.07 4.32 10.06
C ILE A 24 -12.68 4.66 10.56
N SER A 25 -11.85 3.64 10.73
CA SER A 25 -10.47 3.82 11.16
C SER A 25 -9.60 4.13 9.95
N LEU A 26 -8.72 5.11 10.07
CA LEU A 26 -7.80 5.48 9.00
C LEU A 26 -6.42 4.90 9.29
N TYR A 27 -5.79 4.38 8.24
CA TYR A 27 -4.43 3.84 8.37
C TYR A 27 -3.68 4.07 7.07
N LEU A 28 -2.36 3.99 7.16
CA LEU A 28 -1.50 4.06 5.99
C LEU A 28 -0.99 2.66 5.67
N GLU A 29 -0.94 2.33 4.40
CA GLU A 29 -0.37 1.08 3.95
C GLU A 29 0.84 1.37 3.08
N TYR A 30 1.99 0.83 3.50
CA TYR A 30 3.25 0.97 2.77
C TYR A 30 3.46 -0.26 1.91
N TYR A 31 3.82 -0.05 0.67
CA TYR A 31 4.23 -1.13 -0.21
C TYR A 31 5.75 -1.20 -0.20
N LEU A 32 6.29 -2.33 0.26
CA LEU A 32 7.73 -2.47 0.46
C LEU A 32 8.39 -3.29 -0.65
N GLY A 33 7.64 -3.57 -1.71
CA GLY A 33 8.17 -4.30 -2.85
C GLY A 33 7.66 -5.71 -2.93
N ARG A 34 8.10 -6.42 -3.95
CA ARG A 34 7.68 -7.80 -4.12
C ARG A 34 8.89 -8.70 -4.23
N GLU A 35 8.71 -9.94 -3.81
CA GLU A 35 9.73 -10.95 -3.91
C GLU A 35 9.22 -12.04 -4.84
N GLU A 36 10.11 -12.52 -5.71
CA GLU A 36 9.78 -13.63 -6.59
C GLU A 36 10.64 -14.81 -6.21
N THR A 37 10.00 -15.94 -5.97
CA THR A 37 10.68 -17.16 -5.58
C THR A 37 10.35 -18.24 -6.61
N PRO A 38 11.35 -18.93 -7.18
CA PRO A 38 11.06 -19.98 -8.13
C PRO A 38 10.27 -21.10 -7.48
N VAL A 39 9.32 -21.66 -8.23
CA VAL A 39 8.58 -22.83 -7.79
C VAL A 39 9.36 -24.06 -8.24
N LEU A 40 9.75 -24.90 -7.31
CA LEU A 40 10.55 -26.08 -7.61
C LEU A 40 9.75 -27.35 -7.35
N ASP A 41 10.04 -28.40 -8.12
CA ASP A 41 9.40 -29.69 -7.88
C ASP A 41 10.15 -30.46 -6.81
N GLU A 42 9.77 -31.73 -6.58
CA GLU A 42 10.37 -32.54 -5.53
C GLU A 42 11.87 -32.76 -5.73
N ASN A 43 12.33 -32.70 -6.96
CA ASN A 43 13.73 -32.90 -7.29
C ASN A 43 14.56 -31.63 -7.35
N GLY A 44 13.93 -30.49 -7.02
CA GLY A 44 14.61 -29.21 -7.05
C GLY A 44 14.68 -28.58 -8.42
N ASN A 45 13.93 -29.10 -9.41
CA ASN A 45 13.92 -28.55 -10.74
C ASN A 45 12.81 -27.50 -10.90
N PRO A 46 13.03 -26.46 -11.72
CA PRO A 46 11.99 -25.46 -11.92
C PRO A 46 10.73 -26.07 -12.51
N VAL A 47 9.57 -25.64 -11.98
CA VAL A 47 8.28 -26.01 -12.54
C VAL A 47 7.95 -24.97 -13.61
N LEU A 48 7.53 -25.46 -14.78
CA LEU A 48 7.25 -24.57 -15.90
C LEU A 48 5.74 -24.41 -16.07
N TYR A 49 5.35 -23.27 -16.63
CA TYR A 49 3.95 -23.07 -17.00
C TYR A 49 3.57 -24.02 -18.12
N GLU A 50 2.44 -24.66 -18.00
CA GLU A 50 1.98 -25.62 -19.00
C GLU A 50 0.99 -25.03 -20.00
N THR A 51 0.37 -23.91 -19.65
CA THR A 51 -0.63 -23.28 -20.51
C THR A 51 -0.47 -21.77 -20.46
N GLY A 52 -1.12 -21.08 -21.38
CA GLY A 52 -1.17 -19.63 -21.40
C GLY A 52 0.03 -19.02 -22.09
N LYS A 53 0.16 -17.71 -21.94
CA LYS A 53 1.23 -16.96 -22.61
C LYS A 53 2.61 -17.24 -22.06
N MET A 54 2.68 -17.79 -20.86
CA MET A 54 3.94 -18.04 -20.19
C MET A 54 4.42 -19.47 -20.34
N VAL A 55 3.77 -20.25 -21.21
CA VAL A 55 4.10 -21.66 -21.38
C VAL A 55 5.60 -21.83 -21.66
N GLY A 56 6.22 -22.78 -20.97
CA GLY A 56 7.63 -23.04 -21.09
C GLY A 56 8.52 -22.16 -20.24
N LYS A 57 7.97 -21.14 -19.59
CA LYS A 57 8.75 -20.29 -18.69
C LYS A 57 8.63 -20.79 -17.24
N PRO A 58 9.65 -20.55 -16.41
CA PRO A 58 9.60 -21.00 -15.03
C PRO A 58 8.49 -20.31 -14.26
N LYS A 59 7.79 -21.08 -13.43
CA LYS A 59 6.81 -20.52 -12.52
C LYS A 59 7.51 -19.82 -11.37
N VAL A 60 6.94 -18.72 -10.91
CA VAL A 60 7.44 -18.03 -9.73
C VAL A 60 6.28 -17.80 -8.77
N HIS A 61 6.64 -17.82 -7.47
CA HIS A 61 5.72 -17.43 -6.42
C HIS A 61 6.02 -15.98 -6.08
N ILE A 62 4.99 -15.14 -6.16
CA ILE A 62 5.16 -13.71 -5.92
C ILE A 62 4.57 -13.36 -4.56
N LYS A 63 5.38 -12.70 -3.75
CA LYS A 63 4.96 -12.22 -2.44
C LYS A 63 5.10 -10.71 -2.41
N HIS A 64 4.01 -10.03 -2.06
CA HIS A 64 4.03 -8.58 -1.89
C HIS A 64 4.23 -8.25 -0.43
N ASN A 65 5.21 -7.42 -0.13
CA ASN A 65 5.51 -7.02 1.24
C ASN A 65 4.86 -5.69 1.52
N ARG A 66 4.06 -5.63 2.59
CA ARG A 66 3.32 -4.44 2.98
C ARG A 66 3.41 -4.25 4.48
N ARG A 67 3.28 -2.99 4.89
CA ARG A 67 3.26 -2.63 6.30
C ARG A 67 2.13 -1.63 6.50
N LYS A 68 1.44 -1.73 7.63
CA LYS A 68 0.35 -0.83 7.96
C LYS A 68 0.71 0.03 9.15
N GLU A 69 0.30 1.29 9.11
CA GLU A 69 0.48 2.20 10.22
C GLU A 69 -0.88 2.77 10.57
N ASN A 70 -1.40 2.45 11.78
CA ASN A 70 -2.68 2.96 12.24
C ASN A 70 -2.48 4.41 12.68
N LEU A 71 -3.27 5.32 12.13
CA LEU A 71 -3.16 6.73 12.47
C LEU A 71 -3.93 7.10 13.72
N GLN A 72 -4.79 6.18 14.19
CA GLN A 72 -5.68 6.44 15.33
C GLN A 72 -6.58 7.64 15.08
N LEU A 73 -6.97 7.81 13.83
CA LEU A 73 -7.94 8.81 13.40
C LEU A 73 -9.18 8.08 12.92
N TYR A 74 -10.33 8.64 13.22
CA TYR A 74 -11.59 7.97 12.94
C TYR A 74 -12.55 8.92 12.26
N LEU A 75 -13.32 8.41 11.31
CA LEU A 75 -14.39 9.14 10.66
C LEU A 75 -15.71 8.60 11.16
N ILE A 76 -16.74 9.45 11.13
CA ILE A 76 -18.10 9.03 11.38
C ILE A 76 -18.64 8.47 10.06
N ALA A 77 -19.04 7.18 10.05
CA ALA A 77 -19.42 6.52 8.79
C ALA A 77 -20.64 7.16 8.16
N LYS A 78 -21.59 7.62 8.97
CA LYS A 78 -22.81 8.24 8.45
C LYS A 78 -23.05 9.55 9.16
N PRO A 79 -22.35 10.62 8.77
CA PRO A 79 -22.52 11.91 9.42
C PRO A 79 -23.91 12.45 9.14
N ARG A 80 -24.57 12.92 10.21
CA ARG A 80 -25.94 13.42 10.11
C ARG A 80 -26.08 14.91 10.28
N THR A 81 -25.09 15.54 10.89
CA THR A 81 -25.13 16.97 11.16
C THR A 81 -24.01 17.67 10.43
N PRO A 82 -24.15 19.00 10.15
CA PRO A 82 -23.05 19.75 9.55
C PRO A 82 -21.78 19.69 10.40
N ALA A 83 -21.91 19.67 11.72
CA ALA A 83 -20.75 19.60 12.60
C ALA A 83 -20.00 18.27 12.40
N GLU A 84 -20.74 17.16 12.26
CA GLU A 84 -20.11 15.86 12.03
C GLU A 84 -19.42 15.80 10.68
N ARG A 85 -20.03 16.40 9.65
CA ARG A 85 -19.41 16.45 8.34
C ARG A 85 -18.14 17.29 8.36
N GLN A 86 -18.17 18.41 9.08
CA GLN A 86 -17.00 19.26 9.22
C GLN A 86 -15.87 18.53 9.93
N LYS A 87 -16.22 17.77 10.99
CA LYS A 87 -15.24 16.98 11.73
C LYS A 87 -14.58 15.95 10.83
N ASN A 88 -15.38 15.24 10.01
CA ASN A 88 -14.82 14.27 9.07
C ASN A 88 -13.87 14.94 8.08
N LYS A 89 -14.26 16.11 7.58
CA LYS A 89 -13.40 16.83 6.63
C LYS A 89 -12.06 17.18 7.27
N GLU A 90 -12.10 17.69 8.50
CA GLU A 90 -10.88 18.07 9.21
C GLU A 90 -10.00 16.84 9.48
N THR A 91 -10.63 15.72 9.85
CA THR A 91 -9.89 14.49 10.09
C THR A 91 -9.21 13.99 8.82
N LEU A 92 -9.92 14.03 7.69
CA LEU A 92 -9.34 13.62 6.42
C LEU A 92 -8.21 14.54 5.99
N GLU A 93 -8.34 15.85 6.22
CA GLU A 93 -7.27 16.77 5.90
C GLU A 93 -6.03 16.50 6.73
N LEU A 94 -6.22 16.20 8.02
CA LEU A 94 -5.11 15.84 8.88
C LEU A 94 -4.46 14.54 8.43
N ALA A 95 -5.28 13.54 8.09
CA ALA A 95 -4.76 12.26 7.62
C ALA A 95 -3.95 12.43 6.33
N ALA A 96 -4.44 13.25 5.40
CA ALA A 96 -3.72 13.51 4.16
C ALA A 96 -2.38 14.20 4.43
N LYS A 97 -2.36 15.11 5.39
CA LYS A 97 -1.11 15.79 5.78
C LYS A 97 -0.12 14.80 6.36
N ILE A 98 -0.59 13.91 7.24
CA ILE A 98 0.28 12.90 7.83
C ILE A 98 0.80 11.96 6.74
N ARG A 99 -0.07 11.56 5.81
CA ARG A 99 0.36 10.70 4.71
C ARG A 99 1.49 11.34 3.91
N ALA A 100 1.33 12.63 3.58
CA ALA A 100 2.36 13.33 2.80
C ALA A 100 3.67 13.41 3.56
N GLU A 101 3.62 13.65 4.87
CA GLU A 101 4.83 13.69 5.70
C GLU A 101 5.48 12.32 5.76
N ARG A 102 4.69 11.25 5.89
CA ARG A 102 5.22 9.90 5.93
C ARG A 102 5.82 9.50 4.59
N GLU A 103 5.21 9.96 3.50
CA GLU A 103 5.76 9.68 2.18
C GLU A 103 7.15 10.30 2.03
N GLN A 104 7.31 11.54 2.49
CA GLN A 104 8.60 12.20 2.43
C GLN A 104 9.63 11.47 3.27
N GLN A 105 9.27 11.09 4.50
CA GLN A 105 10.16 10.35 5.37
C GLN A 105 10.55 9.00 4.78
N PHE A 106 9.58 8.33 4.16
CA PHE A 106 9.82 7.03 3.54
C PHE A 106 10.82 7.14 2.39
N LYS A 107 10.63 8.16 1.54
CA LYS A 107 11.54 8.39 0.42
C LYS A 107 12.94 8.76 0.89
N GLU A 108 13.03 9.57 1.92
CA GLU A 108 14.33 9.97 2.46
C GLU A 108 15.04 8.76 3.05
N SER A 109 14.31 7.90 3.74
CA SER A 109 14.88 6.70 4.31
C SER A 109 15.43 5.77 3.23
N MET A 110 14.68 5.59 2.14
CA MET A 110 15.14 4.75 1.05
C MET A 110 16.35 5.34 0.36
N LEU A 111 16.36 6.65 0.13
CA LEU A 111 17.49 7.31 -0.50
C LEU A 111 18.73 7.27 0.40
N GLY A 112 18.55 7.52 1.69
CA GLY A 112 19.63 7.45 2.63
C GLY A 112 20.26 6.07 2.69
N TYR A 113 19.45 5.04 2.64
CA TYR A 113 19.94 3.67 2.60
C TYR A 113 20.80 3.41 1.36
N ARG A 114 20.32 3.90 0.21
CA ARG A 114 21.08 3.74 -1.03
C ARG A 114 22.43 4.45 -0.98
N LEU A 115 22.44 5.66 -0.45
CA LEU A 115 23.68 6.42 -0.35
C LEU A 115 24.68 5.78 0.58
N LYS A 116 24.19 5.21 1.68
CA LYS A 116 25.08 4.55 2.63
C LYS A 116 25.66 3.26 2.06
N LYS A 117 24.96 2.66 1.14
CA LYS A 117 25.39 1.40 0.56
C LYS A 117 26.54 1.55 -0.41
N ASP A 118 26.68 2.72 -0.97
CA ASP A 118 27.78 3.03 -1.86
C ASP A 118 29.03 3.42 -1.05
#